data_48c4287bb1b13e4158b0dbdb6918cfa1
#
_entry.id   48c4287bb1b13e4158b0dbdb6918cfa1
#
_cell.length_a   1.000
_cell.length_b   1.000
_cell.length_c   1.000
_cell.angle_alpha   90.00
_cell.angle_beta   90.00
_cell.angle_gamma   90.00
#
_symmetry.space_group_name_H-M   'P 1'
#
loop_
_entity.id
_entity.type
_entity.pdbx_description
1 polymer ?
#
loop_
_entity_poly.entity_id
_entity_poly.type
_entity_poly.pdbx_seq_one_letter_code
_entity_poly.pdbx_strand_id
1 'polypeptide(L)'
;MSKVIAVMSMSLDGYVADFNDGVAEVFDWYFTSGNVEIYTGGADAMTFKVSQPSAEHIRSLTSELGAVLTGRRTFEVAQGWGGNHAWGPAFVLTHQVPAGWPRPNSTVHFVTDGIESAVNQAKAAAAGKSVAVHGADTIQQLLNAGLLDEISVDIAAVLLGSGIRLFDHLSGTPVVLGNPTVIAGVGVTHLRYPVRNA
;
A
#
# COMPACT_ATOMS: atom_id res chain seq x y z
N MET A 1 -2.39 17.21 9.47
CA MET A 1 -2.11 17.31 8.02
C MET A 1 -2.26 15.93 7.41
N SER A 2 -2.82 15.81 6.21
CA SER A 2 -2.94 14.56 5.45
C SER A 2 -1.54 14.03 5.09
N LYS A 3 -1.22 12.80 5.49
CA LYS A 3 0.05 12.15 5.18
C LYS A 3 -0.06 11.28 3.95
N VAL A 4 1.07 11.03 3.28
CA VAL A 4 1.24 10.01 2.24
C VAL A 4 2.00 8.85 2.87
N ILE A 5 1.36 7.69 2.98
CA ILE A 5 1.86 6.54 3.73
C ILE A 5 2.02 5.36 2.79
N ALA A 6 3.24 4.85 2.62
CA ALA A 6 3.44 3.56 1.96
C ALA A 6 2.86 2.45 2.83
N VAL A 7 2.00 1.61 2.26
CA VAL A 7 1.36 0.50 2.98
C VAL A 7 1.56 -0.78 2.16
N MET A 8 2.45 -1.66 2.60
CA MET A 8 2.80 -2.87 1.86
C MET A 8 3.16 -4.03 2.79
N SER A 9 2.75 -5.24 2.41
CA SER A 9 3.39 -6.45 2.92
C SER A 9 4.62 -6.78 2.09
N MET A 10 5.67 -7.26 2.74
CA MET A 10 6.87 -7.74 2.06
C MET A 10 7.48 -8.94 2.80
N SER A 11 8.29 -9.72 2.10
CA SER A 11 9.14 -10.75 2.73
C SER A 11 10.24 -10.12 3.58
N LEU A 12 10.86 -10.91 4.47
CA LEU A 12 11.97 -10.45 5.30
C LEU A 12 13.18 -9.98 4.46
N ASP A 13 13.37 -10.55 3.27
CA ASP A 13 14.40 -10.16 2.32
C ASP A 13 14.00 -9.05 1.33
N GLY A 14 12.82 -8.41 1.55
CA GLY A 14 12.44 -7.14 0.94
C GLY A 14 11.66 -7.23 -0.38
N TYR A 15 11.06 -8.37 -0.69
CA TYR A 15 10.24 -8.53 -1.89
C TYR A 15 8.75 -8.46 -1.58
N VAL A 16 7.99 -7.80 -2.45
CA VAL A 16 6.53 -7.64 -2.33
C VAL A 16 5.75 -8.65 -3.18
N ALA A 17 6.39 -9.24 -4.16
CA ALA A 17 5.83 -10.24 -5.05
C ALA A 17 6.96 -11.03 -5.74
N ASP A 18 6.64 -12.18 -6.30
CA ASP A 18 7.51 -12.86 -7.25
C ASP A 18 7.52 -12.14 -8.62
N PHE A 19 8.28 -12.67 -9.60
CA PHE A 19 8.34 -12.09 -10.95
C PHE A 19 7.05 -12.25 -11.78
N ASN A 20 6.11 -13.09 -11.32
CA ASN A 20 4.81 -13.31 -11.96
C ASN A 20 3.67 -12.59 -11.23
N ASP A 21 4.00 -11.62 -10.35
CA ASP A 21 3.05 -10.90 -9.47
C ASP A 21 2.39 -11.78 -8.41
N GLY A 22 2.95 -12.96 -8.11
CA GLY A 22 2.49 -13.82 -7.02
C GLY A 22 2.78 -13.17 -5.68
N VAL A 23 1.76 -13.05 -4.84
CA VAL A 23 1.81 -12.41 -3.51
C VAL A 23 1.39 -13.35 -2.39
N ALA A 24 1.06 -14.61 -2.71
CA ALA A 24 0.46 -15.55 -1.76
C ALA A 24 1.25 -15.67 -0.45
N GLU A 25 2.57 -15.82 -0.55
CA GLU A 25 3.44 -16.04 0.60
C GLU A 25 3.54 -14.80 1.50
N VAL A 26 3.59 -13.59 0.92
CA VAL A 26 3.68 -12.33 1.68
C VAL A 26 2.33 -11.88 2.24
N PHE A 27 1.23 -12.46 1.73
CA PHE A 27 -0.13 -12.17 2.19
C PHE A 27 -0.74 -13.29 3.06
N ASP A 28 -0.08 -14.45 3.20
CA ASP A 28 -0.60 -15.60 3.94
C ASP A 28 -1.01 -15.24 5.38
N TRP A 29 -0.24 -14.38 6.05
CA TRP A 29 -0.51 -13.95 7.42
C TRP A 29 -1.88 -13.26 7.60
N TYR A 30 -2.45 -12.66 6.56
CA TYR A 30 -3.81 -12.10 6.62
C TYR A 30 -4.89 -13.16 6.84
N PHE A 31 -4.60 -14.41 6.48
CA PHE A 31 -5.62 -15.48 6.47
C PHE A 31 -5.34 -16.59 7.50
N THR A 32 -4.09 -16.73 7.95
CA THR A 32 -3.63 -17.88 8.75
C THR A 32 -3.10 -17.52 10.13
N SER A 33 -2.98 -16.22 10.45
CA SER A 33 -2.22 -15.79 11.64
C SER A 33 -3.05 -15.65 12.93
N GLY A 34 -4.34 -15.97 12.90
CA GLY A 34 -5.15 -15.90 14.12
C GLY A 34 -6.64 -16.11 13.90
N ASN A 35 -7.43 -15.73 14.91
CA ASN A 35 -8.88 -15.93 14.94
C ASN A 35 -9.68 -14.62 15.00
N VAL A 36 -9.01 -13.47 14.95
CA VAL A 36 -9.72 -12.18 14.92
C VAL A 36 -10.09 -11.88 13.47
N GLU A 37 -11.38 -11.83 13.21
CA GLU A 37 -11.90 -11.52 11.89
C GLU A 37 -11.92 -10.01 11.64
N ILE A 38 -11.41 -9.60 10.48
CA ILE A 38 -11.49 -8.25 9.94
C ILE A 38 -12.11 -8.33 8.56
N TYR A 39 -13.26 -7.71 8.40
CA TYR A 39 -13.91 -7.54 7.11
C TYR A 39 -13.36 -6.28 6.42
N THR A 40 -12.80 -6.43 5.22
CA THR A 40 -12.14 -5.33 4.53
C THR A 40 -13.09 -4.30 3.94
N GLY A 41 -14.33 -4.70 3.61
CA GLY A 41 -15.27 -3.84 2.88
C GLY A 41 -14.93 -3.70 1.40
N GLY A 42 -15.66 -2.82 0.70
CA GLY A 42 -15.48 -2.60 -0.74
C GLY A 42 -16.18 -3.65 -1.60
N ALA A 43 -15.97 -3.56 -2.92
CA ALA A 43 -16.59 -4.46 -3.90
C ALA A 43 -15.96 -5.86 -3.89
N ASP A 44 -14.66 -5.95 -3.59
CA ASP A 44 -13.89 -7.20 -3.46
C ASP A 44 -13.62 -7.52 -1.99
N ALA A 45 -14.65 -7.43 -1.16
CA ALA A 45 -14.53 -7.63 0.27
C ALA A 45 -13.99 -9.01 0.63
N MET A 46 -13.00 -9.02 1.53
CA MET A 46 -12.39 -10.22 2.09
C MET A 46 -12.53 -10.23 3.60
N THR A 47 -12.46 -11.40 4.20
CA THR A 47 -12.34 -11.55 5.64
C THR A 47 -10.94 -12.02 5.99
N PHE A 48 -10.19 -11.18 6.70
CA PHE A 48 -8.89 -11.54 7.26
C PHE A 48 -9.07 -12.27 8.59
N LYS A 49 -8.16 -13.20 8.92
CA LYS A 49 -8.11 -13.95 10.17
C LYS A 49 -6.73 -13.77 10.78
N VAL A 50 -6.60 -12.79 11.65
CA VAL A 50 -5.31 -12.32 12.15
C VAL A 50 -5.22 -12.39 13.67
N SER A 51 -4.00 -12.23 14.21
CA SER A 51 -3.78 -12.09 15.64
C SER A 51 -4.37 -10.79 16.18
N GLN A 52 -4.64 -10.73 17.48
CA GLN A 52 -5.19 -9.52 18.12
C GLN A 52 -4.30 -8.28 17.89
N PRO A 53 -2.96 -8.32 18.06
CA PRO A 53 -2.11 -7.17 17.77
C PRO A 53 -2.17 -6.72 16.30
N SER A 54 -2.22 -7.67 15.35
CA SER A 54 -2.36 -7.37 13.93
C SER A 54 -3.72 -6.74 13.63
N ALA A 55 -4.79 -7.22 14.26
CA ALA A 55 -6.13 -6.66 14.11
C ALA A 55 -6.21 -5.21 14.59
N GLU A 56 -5.61 -4.91 15.72
CA GLU A 56 -5.54 -3.55 16.27
C GLU A 56 -4.73 -2.63 15.36
N HIS A 57 -3.59 -3.11 14.86
CA HIS A 57 -2.77 -2.39 13.88
C HIS A 57 -3.55 -2.06 12.61
N ILE A 58 -4.19 -3.06 11.97
CA ILE A 58 -4.97 -2.87 10.74
C ILE A 58 -6.10 -1.87 10.97
N ARG A 59 -6.87 -1.99 12.06
CA ARG A 59 -7.97 -1.07 12.37
C ARG A 59 -7.47 0.35 12.61
N SER A 60 -6.36 0.51 13.34
CA SER A 60 -5.75 1.82 13.59
C SER A 60 -5.31 2.46 12.27
N LEU A 61 -4.54 1.74 11.46
CA LEU A 61 -4.04 2.23 10.18
C LEU A 61 -5.19 2.60 9.23
N THR A 62 -6.16 1.70 9.01
CA THR A 62 -7.25 1.94 8.08
C THR A 62 -8.17 3.08 8.49
N SER A 63 -8.31 3.35 9.80
CA SER A 63 -9.09 4.49 10.30
C SER A 63 -8.51 5.85 9.90
N GLU A 64 -7.20 5.92 9.66
CA GLU A 64 -6.48 7.13 9.26
C GLU A 64 -6.60 7.41 7.75
N LEU A 65 -6.98 6.41 6.94
CA LEU A 65 -6.94 6.46 5.49
C LEU A 65 -8.26 7.01 4.90
N GLY A 66 -8.13 7.78 3.81
CA GLY A 66 -9.27 8.35 3.11
C GLY A 66 -9.18 8.26 1.59
N ALA A 67 -8.03 7.88 1.05
CA ALA A 67 -7.81 7.62 -0.37
C ALA A 67 -6.63 6.66 -0.56
N VAL A 68 -6.54 6.09 -1.76
CA VAL A 68 -5.44 5.20 -2.17
C VAL A 68 -4.77 5.76 -3.42
N LEU A 69 -3.43 5.72 -3.44
CA LEU A 69 -2.61 5.98 -4.62
C LEU A 69 -1.85 4.71 -4.99
N THR A 70 -1.82 4.35 -6.25
CA THR A 70 -1.13 3.15 -6.72
C THR A 70 -0.64 3.28 -8.16
N GLY A 71 0.24 2.37 -8.57
CA GLY A 71 0.63 2.22 -9.95
C GLY A 71 -0.32 1.28 -10.73
N ARG A 72 -0.22 1.35 -12.06
CA ARG A 72 -1.04 0.55 -12.97
C ARG A 72 -0.92 -0.95 -12.73
N ARG A 73 0.31 -1.49 -12.49
CA ARG A 73 0.52 -2.93 -12.31
C ARG A 73 -0.26 -3.46 -11.09
N THR A 74 -0.15 -2.80 -9.94
CA THR A 74 -0.92 -3.16 -8.74
C THR A 74 -2.42 -3.10 -8.97
N PHE A 75 -2.89 -2.07 -9.67
CA PHE A 75 -4.29 -1.95 -10.06
C PHE A 75 -4.76 -3.13 -10.92
N GLU A 76 -3.96 -3.56 -11.91
CA GLU A 76 -4.31 -4.68 -12.79
C GLU A 76 -4.29 -6.03 -12.04
N VAL A 77 -3.27 -6.27 -11.21
CA VAL A 77 -3.18 -7.48 -10.35
C VAL A 77 -4.36 -7.57 -9.39
N ALA A 78 -4.75 -6.45 -8.79
CA ALA A 78 -5.92 -6.37 -7.91
C ALA A 78 -7.26 -6.29 -8.67
N GLN A 79 -7.29 -6.51 -10.00
CA GLN A 79 -8.49 -6.45 -10.84
C GLN A 79 -9.32 -5.17 -10.65
N GLY A 80 -8.64 -4.08 -10.27
CA GLY A 80 -9.23 -2.77 -10.01
C GLY A 80 -10.18 -2.73 -8.82
N TRP A 81 -10.05 -3.67 -7.88
CA TRP A 81 -10.91 -3.79 -6.67
C TRP A 81 -12.40 -3.75 -6.98
N GLY A 82 -12.82 -4.41 -8.07
CA GLY A 82 -14.20 -4.37 -8.54
C GLY A 82 -14.73 -2.95 -8.85
N GLY A 83 -13.85 -1.94 -8.92
CA GLY A 83 -14.19 -0.54 -9.15
C GLY A 83 -14.20 0.35 -7.91
N ASN A 84 -14.09 -0.20 -6.70
CA ASN A 84 -14.19 0.56 -5.46
C ASN A 84 -13.27 -0.01 -4.38
N HIS A 85 -12.21 0.70 -4.05
CA HIS A 85 -11.29 0.29 -2.99
C HIS A 85 -11.88 0.52 -1.59
N ALA A 86 -11.63 -0.40 -0.66
CA ALA A 86 -12.20 -0.36 0.70
C ALA A 86 -11.80 0.89 1.52
N TRP A 87 -10.65 1.50 1.20
CA TRP A 87 -10.11 2.64 1.97
C TRP A 87 -10.45 4.00 1.35
N GLY A 88 -11.32 4.04 0.35
CA GLY A 88 -11.76 5.27 -0.32
C GLY A 88 -11.41 5.31 -1.81
N PRO A 89 -11.55 6.48 -2.46
CA PRO A 89 -11.23 6.65 -3.87
C PRO A 89 -9.80 6.23 -4.17
N ALA A 90 -9.60 5.49 -5.29
CA ALA A 90 -8.29 5.02 -5.71
C ALA A 90 -7.78 5.85 -6.91
N PHE A 91 -6.56 6.35 -6.81
CA PHE A 91 -5.86 7.09 -7.85
C PHE A 91 -4.78 6.19 -8.45
N VAL A 92 -4.87 5.94 -9.75
CA VAL A 92 -3.95 5.05 -10.46
C VAL A 92 -3.02 5.87 -11.33
N LEU A 93 -1.74 5.94 -10.94
CA LEU A 93 -0.70 6.55 -11.75
C LEU A 93 -0.39 5.67 -12.95
N THR A 94 -0.52 6.21 -14.14
CA THR A 94 -0.33 5.47 -15.40
C THR A 94 0.00 6.40 -16.55
N HIS A 95 0.68 5.91 -17.58
CA HIS A 95 0.89 6.68 -18.83
C HIS A 95 -0.35 6.68 -19.72
N GLN A 96 -1.21 5.65 -19.59
CA GLN A 96 -2.39 5.50 -20.42
C GLN A 96 -3.51 4.80 -19.63
N VAL A 97 -4.72 5.33 -19.73
CA VAL A 97 -5.90 4.72 -19.11
C VAL A 97 -6.16 3.35 -19.73
N PRO A 98 -6.32 2.28 -18.92
CA PRO A 98 -6.59 0.95 -19.43
C PRO A 98 -7.90 0.86 -20.21
N ALA A 99 -7.97 -0.01 -21.20
CA ALA A 99 -9.21 -0.26 -21.95
C ALA A 99 -10.34 -0.70 -21.02
N GLY A 100 -11.55 -0.22 -21.24
CA GLY A 100 -12.72 -0.50 -20.41
C GLY A 100 -12.80 0.32 -19.13
N TRP A 101 -11.93 1.30 -18.94
CA TRP A 101 -11.95 2.26 -17.81
C TRP A 101 -12.05 3.71 -18.32
N PRO A 102 -12.58 4.66 -17.51
CA PRO A 102 -13.24 4.42 -16.22
C PRO A 102 -14.58 3.69 -16.36
N ARG A 103 -14.99 2.95 -15.32
CA ARG A 103 -16.29 2.25 -15.28
C ARG A 103 -17.37 3.12 -14.62
N PRO A 104 -18.64 2.97 -15.02
CA PRO A 104 -19.74 3.63 -14.32
C PRO A 104 -19.76 3.27 -12.83
N ASN A 105 -20.03 4.26 -11.98
CA ASN A 105 -20.10 4.12 -10.52
C ASN A 105 -18.79 3.67 -9.84
N SER A 106 -17.66 3.71 -10.55
CA SER A 106 -16.33 3.44 -9.99
C SER A 106 -15.79 4.70 -9.29
N THR A 107 -15.10 4.49 -8.17
CA THR A 107 -14.30 5.51 -7.47
C THR A 107 -12.81 5.44 -7.84
N VAL A 108 -12.48 4.75 -8.94
CA VAL A 108 -11.12 4.70 -9.47
C VAL A 108 -10.89 5.83 -10.45
N HIS A 109 -9.83 6.60 -10.21
CA HIS A 109 -9.38 7.73 -11.03
C HIS A 109 -8.02 7.42 -11.64
N PHE A 110 -7.81 7.76 -12.91
CA PHE A 110 -6.52 7.57 -13.58
C PHE A 110 -5.81 8.90 -13.71
N VAL A 111 -4.54 8.93 -13.33
CA VAL A 111 -3.70 10.13 -13.36
C VAL A 111 -2.55 9.88 -14.33
N THR A 112 -2.42 10.73 -15.35
CA THR A 112 -1.45 10.57 -16.45
C THR A 112 -0.43 11.70 -16.52
N ASP A 113 -0.53 12.67 -15.63
CA ASP A 113 0.27 13.91 -15.60
C ASP A 113 1.31 13.94 -14.46
N GLY A 114 1.65 12.76 -13.95
CA GLY A 114 2.79 12.56 -13.07
C GLY A 114 2.45 12.39 -11.58
N ILE A 115 3.51 12.05 -10.81
CA ILE A 115 3.38 11.62 -9.41
C ILE A 115 2.89 12.75 -8.49
N GLU A 116 3.32 13.99 -8.72
CA GLU A 116 2.91 15.16 -7.92
C GLU A 116 1.41 15.42 -8.08
N SER A 117 0.91 15.38 -9.32
CA SER A 117 -0.52 15.51 -9.59
C SER A 117 -1.32 14.40 -8.93
N ALA A 118 -0.85 13.15 -9.00
CA ALA A 118 -1.50 12.01 -8.37
C ALA A 118 -1.61 12.18 -6.85
N VAL A 119 -0.55 12.64 -6.18
CA VAL A 119 -0.56 12.93 -4.75
C VAL A 119 -1.56 14.04 -4.41
N ASN A 120 -1.55 15.14 -5.18
CA ASN A 120 -2.43 16.27 -4.92
C ASN A 120 -3.91 15.89 -5.07
N GLN A 121 -4.26 15.14 -6.11
CA GLN A 121 -5.62 14.64 -6.33
C GLN A 121 -6.06 13.67 -5.22
N ALA A 122 -5.19 12.73 -4.83
CA ALA A 122 -5.47 11.78 -3.76
C ALA A 122 -5.64 12.49 -2.40
N LYS A 123 -4.77 13.44 -2.06
CA LYS A 123 -4.89 14.25 -0.83
C LYS A 123 -6.19 15.06 -0.79
N ALA A 124 -6.59 15.64 -1.92
CA ALA A 124 -7.85 16.38 -2.01
C ALA A 124 -9.07 15.49 -1.75
N ALA A 125 -9.06 14.28 -2.31
CA ALA A 125 -10.15 13.31 -2.14
C ALA A 125 -10.16 12.65 -0.75
N ALA A 126 -9.03 12.59 -0.05
CA ALA A 126 -8.91 11.96 1.27
C ALA A 126 -9.63 12.71 2.40
N ALA A 127 -10.21 13.90 2.13
CA ALA A 127 -11.03 14.68 3.07
C ALA A 127 -10.35 14.93 4.42
N GLY A 128 -9.06 15.28 4.41
CA GLY A 128 -8.25 15.55 5.60
C GLY A 128 -7.60 14.32 6.24
N LYS A 129 -7.96 13.11 5.79
CA LYS A 129 -7.29 11.86 6.16
C LYS A 129 -6.03 11.64 5.33
N SER A 130 -5.31 10.57 5.63
CA SER A 130 -4.08 10.20 4.94
C SER A 130 -4.36 9.42 3.64
N VAL A 131 -3.38 9.42 2.75
CA VAL A 131 -3.37 8.65 1.51
C VAL A 131 -2.51 7.41 1.69
N ALA A 132 -3.08 6.22 1.50
CA ALA A 132 -2.32 4.99 1.41
C ALA A 132 -1.68 4.86 0.02
N VAL A 133 -0.45 4.37 -0.02
CA VAL A 133 0.24 4.10 -1.29
C VAL A 133 0.58 2.63 -1.40
N HIS A 134 0.16 2.01 -2.50
CA HIS A 134 0.48 0.64 -2.86
C HIS A 134 1.36 0.57 -4.10
N GLY A 135 2.17 -0.50 -4.18
CA GLY A 135 3.02 -0.81 -5.32
C GLY A 135 4.42 -0.23 -5.19
N ALA A 136 5.43 -1.10 -5.40
CA ALA A 136 6.84 -0.78 -5.18
C ALA A 136 7.30 0.42 -6.01
N ASP A 137 7.04 0.43 -7.31
CA ASP A 137 7.45 1.51 -8.21
C ASP A 137 6.88 2.87 -7.81
N THR A 138 5.58 2.94 -7.45
CA THR A 138 4.94 4.19 -6.99
C THR A 138 5.56 4.69 -5.68
N ILE A 139 5.86 3.78 -4.75
CA ILE A 139 6.53 4.13 -3.48
C ILE A 139 7.94 4.66 -3.73
N GLN A 140 8.70 4.04 -4.63
CA GLN A 140 10.04 4.48 -5.02
C GLN A 140 10.01 5.86 -5.69
N GLN A 141 9.06 6.11 -6.59
CA GLN A 141 8.86 7.44 -7.19
C GLN A 141 8.56 8.51 -6.14
N LEU A 142 7.71 8.21 -5.15
CA LEU A 142 7.40 9.13 -4.06
C LEU A 142 8.60 9.42 -3.15
N LEU A 143 9.41 8.41 -2.85
CA LEU A 143 10.66 8.58 -2.10
C LEU A 143 11.63 9.48 -2.87
N ASN A 144 11.81 9.23 -4.17
CA ASN A 144 12.69 10.02 -5.02
C ASN A 144 12.22 11.47 -5.19
N ALA A 145 10.91 11.72 -5.13
CA ALA A 145 10.32 13.05 -5.21
C ALA A 145 10.21 13.76 -3.84
N GLY A 146 10.56 13.11 -2.73
CA GLY A 146 10.39 13.67 -1.36
C GLY A 146 8.93 13.85 -0.95
N LEU A 147 8.02 13.06 -1.51
CA LEU A 147 6.56 13.18 -1.31
C LEU A 147 5.99 12.13 -0.35
N LEU A 148 6.81 11.21 0.19
CA LEU A 148 6.38 10.19 1.13
C LEU A 148 6.65 10.64 2.57
N ASP A 149 5.61 10.60 3.41
CA ASP A 149 5.69 11.01 4.82
C ASP A 149 5.99 9.84 5.76
N GLU A 150 5.48 8.65 5.47
CA GLU A 150 5.64 7.45 6.30
C GLU A 150 5.75 6.17 5.47
N ILE A 151 6.44 5.19 6.03
CA ILE A 151 6.51 3.82 5.54
C ILE A 151 5.88 2.92 6.59
N SER A 152 4.76 2.27 6.26
CA SER A 152 4.13 1.21 7.03
C SER A 152 4.31 -0.10 6.27
N VAL A 153 5.16 -0.99 6.79
CA VAL A 153 5.44 -2.27 6.16
C VAL A 153 5.13 -3.42 7.10
N ASP A 154 4.49 -4.44 6.56
CA ASP A 154 4.17 -5.68 7.22
C ASP A 154 5.19 -6.74 6.75
N ILE A 155 6.20 -7.03 7.57
CA ILE A 155 7.23 -8.00 7.24
C ILE A 155 6.70 -9.40 7.54
N ALA A 156 6.32 -10.12 6.48
CA ALA A 156 5.92 -11.52 6.58
C ALA A 156 7.13 -12.41 6.93
N ALA A 157 6.90 -13.44 7.73
CA ALA A 157 7.93 -14.36 8.18
C ALA A 157 8.33 -15.36 7.07
N VAL A 158 8.70 -14.85 5.91
CA VAL A 158 9.07 -15.60 4.70
C VAL A 158 10.26 -14.97 4.00
N LEU A 159 11.05 -15.78 3.30
CA LEU A 159 12.09 -15.35 2.36
C LEU A 159 11.66 -15.77 0.95
N LEU A 160 11.59 -14.83 0.02
CA LEU A 160 11.28 -15.13 -1.38
C LEU A 160 12.53 -15.41 -2.21
N GLY A 161 13.68 -14.86 -1.82
CA GLY A 161 14.96 -15.03 -2.51
C GLY A 161 15.08 -14.24 -3.82
N SER A 162 13.96 -13.97 -4.50
CA SER A 162 13.91 -13.18 -5.74
C SER A 162 12.50 -12.63 -5.96
N GLY A 163 12.38 -11.62 -6.84
CA GLY A 163 11.07 -11.00 -7.15
C GLY A 163 11.14 -9.49 -7.27
N ILE A 164 10.04 -8.83 -6.97
CA ILE A 164 9.89 -7.37 -7.02
C ILE A 164 10.27 -6.77 -5.66
N ARG A 165 11.36 -6.00 -5.62
CA ARG A 165 11.81 -5.33 -4.38
C ARG A 165 10.93 -4.13 -4.06
N LEU A 166 10.60 -3.98 -2.77
CA LEU A 166 9.89 -2.78 -2.30
C LEU A 166 10.75 -1.53 -2.45
N PHE A 167 12.01 -1.61 -2.04
CA PHE A 167 12.96 -0.49 -2.10
C PHE A 167 14.09 -0.83 -3.09
N ASP A 168 13.98 -0.22 -4.27
CA ASP A 168 14.96 -0.30 -5.35
C ASP A 168 14.94 1.02 -6.13
N HIS A 169 15.89 1.23 -7.02
CA HIS A 169 15.94 2.42 -7.90
C HIS A 169 15.81 3.77 -7.16
N LEU A 170 16.30 3.85 -5.91
CA LEU A 170 16.30 5.09 -5.14
C LEU A 170 17.47 5.98 -5.57
N SER A 171 17.17 7.21 -6.00
CA SER A 171 18.15 8.18 -6.50
C SER A 171 18.79 9.02 -5.40
N GLY A 172 18.06 9.24 -4.30
CA GLY A 172 18.50 10.08 -3.16
C GLY A 172 18.86 9.24 -1.94
N THR A 173 19.91 8.41 -2.02
CA THR A 173 20.33 7.56 -0.88
C THR A 173 21.54 8.17 -0.14
N PRO A 174 21.64 7.98 1.20
CA PRO A 174 20.69 7.24 2.05
C PRO A 174 19.41 8.03 2.35
N VAL A 175 18.25 7.33 2.34
CA VAL A 175 17.01 7.87 2.89
C VAL A 175 17.01 7.62 4.39
N VAL A 176 16.95 8.67 5.19
CA VAL A 176 17.00 8.57 6.66
C VAL A 176 15.59 8.47 7.22
N LEU A 177 15.34 7.44 8.03
CA LEU A 177 14.06 7.21 8.68
C LEU A 177 14.08 7.66 10.14
N GLY A 178 12.91 7.98 10.67
CA GLY A 178 12.70 8.22 12.10
C GLY A 178 12.69 6.93 12.92
N ASN A 179 12.46 7.04 14.22
CA ASN A 179 12.30 5.88 15.08
C ASN A 179 11.03 5.10 14.71
N PRO A 180 11.09 3.77 14.60
CA PRO A 180 9.93 2.97 14.25
C PRO A 180 8.96 2.77 15.40
N THR A 181 7.68 2.60 15.06
CA THR A 181 6.74 1.82 15.85
C THR A 181 6.85 0.38 15.40
N VAL A 182 6.94 -0.55 16.34
CA VAL A 182 7.08 -1.99 16.07
C VAL A 182 5.98 -2.74 16.80
N ILE A 183 5.21 -3.56 16.06
CA ILE A 183 4.17 -4.43 16.61
C ILE A 183 4.45 -5.85 16.13
N ALA A 184 4.60 -6.78 17.07
CA ALA A 184 4.75 -8.19 16.77
C ALA A 184 3.37 -8.83 16.57
N GLY A 185 3.14 -9.40 15.40
CA GLY A 185 2.01 -10.27 15.10
C GLY A 185 2.42 -11.75 15.06
N VAL A 186 1.49 -12.61 14.65
CA VAL A 186 1.80 -14.01 14.34
C VAL A 186 2.10 -14.10 12.85
N GLY A 187 3.26 -14.64 12.50
CA GLY A 187 3.72 -14.73 11.10
C GLY A 187 4.06 -13.39 10.43
N VAL A 188 4.04 -12.28 11.19
CA VAL A 188 4.27 -10.93 10.67
C VAL A 188 4.85 -10.00 11.74
N THR A 189 5.67 -9.04 11.33
CA THR A 189 6.08 -7.89 12.14
C THR A 189 5.67 -6.60 11.43
N HIS A 190 4.85 -5.79 12.09
CA HIS A 190 4.43 -4.50 11.58
C HIS A 190 5.43 -3.43 11.98
N LEU A 191 5.95 -2.71 11.01
CA LEU A 191 6.89 -1.61 11.20
C LEU A 191 6.32 -0.33 10.58
N ARG A 192 6.39 0.77 11.33
CA ARG A 192 5.98 2.07 10.83
C ARG A 192 7.07 3.10 11.10
N TYR A 193 7.62 3.68 10.05
CA TYR A 193 8.72 4.64 10.09
C TYR A 193 8.29 6.00 9.54
N PRO A 194 8.48 7.11 10.26
CA PRO A 194 8.47 8.43 9.64
C PRO A 194 9.63 8.56 8.64
N VAL A 195 9.38 9.10 7.46
CA VAL A 195 10.42 9.50 6.51
C VAL A 195 10.91 10.88 6.90
N ARG A 196 12.22 11.05 7.06
CA ARG A 196 12.82 12.36 7.31
C ARG A 196 13.14 13.00 5.98
N ASN A 197 12.34 13.97 5.59
CA ASN A 197 12.70 14.83 4.46
C ASN A 197 13.90 15.70 4.87
N ALA A 198 14.91 15.74 4.00
CA ALA A 198 16.12 16.52 4.19
C ALA A 198 15.83 18.03 4.18
#